data_9c88d273baafe3f41915e993ae12ef02
#
_entry.id   9c88d273baafe3f41915e993ae12ef02
#
_cell.length_a   1.000
_cell.length_b   1.000
_cell.length_c   1.000
_cell.angle_alpha   90.00
_cell.angle_beta   90.00
_cell.angle_gamma   90.00
#
_symmetry.space_group_name_H-M   'P 1'
#
loop_
_entity.id
_entity.type
_entity.pdbx_description
1 polymer ?
#
loop_
_entity_poly.entity_id
_entity_poly.type
_entity_poly.pdbx_seq_one_letter_code
_entity_poly.pdbx_strand_id
1 'polypeptide(L)'
;MSADQRGLAMTGSPEAVACLDRAIDHLIRFQIEVVDEAANAASDPSCVMGTLLRAYLSLMSTEDSNVKKAQDALTALSITETGLLPRERAHLDAASRWIAGDMAGAGASLDAISVEHPRDLLALAVGHQIDFFTGNARNLRDRIGRALYAWSREDPQFGFVQGMYAFGLEECNVYGRSEEIGQQAVEANADDVWGIHAVVHTYEMQGEIPEGVRFMKARKTDWATGNFLNVHNSWHYAL
;
A
#
# COMPACT_ATOMS: atom_id res chain seq x y z
N MET A 1 21.51 9.19 10.26
CA MET A 1 20.40 9.40 9.35
C MET A 1 20.61 8.45 8.19
N SER A 2 19.68 7.59 7.93
CA SER A 2 19.72 6.59 6.86
C SER A 2 18.79 7.01 5.72
N ALA A 3 18.83 6.31 4.60
CA ALA A 3 17.86 6.46 3.52
C ALA A 3 17.38 5.06 3.11
N ASP A 4 16.11 4.95 2.72
CA ASP A 4 15.54 3.72 2.18
C ASP A 4 16.01 3.47 0.72
N GLN A 5 15.64 2.32 0.17
CA GLN A 5 15.95 1.95 -1.21
C GLN A 5 15.35 2.91 -2.26
N ARG A 6 14.39 3.76 -1.88
CA ARG A 6 13.76 4.78 -2.73
C ARG A 6 14.39 6.18 -2.57
N GLY A 7 15.45 6.28 -1.72
CA GLY A 7 16.19 7.51 -1.48
C GLY A 7 15.55 8.46 -0.47
N LEU A 8 14.54 8.00 0.29
CA LEU A 8 13.87 8.83 1.30
C LEU A 8 14.62 8.76 2.63
N ALA A 9 15.00 9.94 3.14
CA ALA A 9 15.64 10.04 4.46
C ALA A 9 14.73 9.55 5.57
N MET A 10 15.29 8.81 6.54
CA MET A 10 14.60 8.34 7.72
C MET A 10 15.51 8.14 8.91
N THR A 11 14.91 8.06 10.09
CA THR A 11 15.58 7.69 11.33
C THR A 11 15.70 6.16 11.43
N GLY A 12 16.65 5.69 12.22
CA GLY A 12 16.91 4.26 12.43
C GLY A 12 18.30 3.82 11.98
N SER A 13 18.72 2.65 12.45
CA SER A 13 19.92 1.98 12.00
C SER A 13 19.76 1.49 10.55
N PRO A 14 20.86 1.27 9.81
CA PRO A 14 20.78 0.71 8.46
C PRO A 14 20.05 -0.64 8.42
N GLU A 15 20.24 -1.46 9.45
CA GLU A 15 19.59 -2.78 9.57
C GLU A 15 18.07 -2.65 9.73
N ALA A 16 17.60 -1.71 10.57
CA ALA A 16 16.17 -1.46 10.77
C ALA A 16 15.52 -0.88 9.51
N VAL A 17 16.22 0.00 8.79
CA VAL A 17 15.77 0.54 7.51
C VAL A 17 15.67 -0.56 6.45
N ALA A 18 16.63 -1.48 6.39
CA ALA A 18 16.56 -2.63 5.49
C ALA A 18 15.37 -3.57 5.82
N CYS A 19 15.05 -3.79 7.11
CA CYS A 19 13.84 -4.51 7.52
C CYS A 19 12.57 -3.76 7.06
N LEU A 20 12.52 -2.44 7.23
CA LEU A 20 11.39 -1.63 6.78
C LEU A 20 11.20 -1.70 5.26
N ASP A 21 12.28 -1.67 4.48
CA ASP A 21 12.21 -1.80 3.03
C ASP A 21 11.59 -3.14 2.62
N ARG A 22 12.04 -4.24 3.24
CA ARG A 22 11.43 -5.57 3.00
C ARG A 22 9.97 -5.62 3.46
N ALA A 23 9.65 -5.00 4.61
CA ALA A 23 8.27 -4.94 5.09
C ALA A 23 7.35 -4.20 4.10
N ILE A 24 7.79 -3.08 3.52
CA ILE A 24 7.01 -2.36 2.50
C ILE A 24 6.88 -3.19 1.22
N ASP A 25 7.93 -3.91 0.82
CA ASP A 25 7.88 -4.81 -0.33
C ASP A 25 6.90 -5.98 -0.11
N HIS A 26 6.83 -6.55 1.10
CA HIS A 26 5.83 -7.55 1.47
C HIS A 26 4.41 -6.97 1.57
N LEU A 27 4.28 -5.71 2.04
CA LEU A 27 2.98 -5.03 2.13
C LEU A 27 2.30 -4.93 0.76
N ILE A 28 3.02 -4.43 -0.25
CA ILE A 28 2.46 -4.25 -1.60
C ILE A 28 2.20 -5.58 -2.32
N ARG A 29 2.80 -6.69 -1.86
CA ARG A 29 2.56 -8.05 -2.33
C ARG A 29 1.50 -8.79 -1.54
N PHE A 30 0.91 -8.16 -0.53
CA PHE A 30 -0.05 -8.80 0.38
C PHE A 30 0.49 -10.06 1.06
N GLN A 31 1.78 -10.07 1.43
CA GLN A 31 2.46 -11.21 2.05
C GLN A 31 2.50 -11.08 3.57
N ILE A 32 2.32 -12.20 4.28
CA ILE A 32 2.22 -12.21 5.74
C ILE A 32 3.54 -11.81 6.42
N GLU A 33 4.66 -12.00 5.74
CA GLU A 33 6.00 -11.63 6.19
C GLU A 33 6.14 -10.15 6.54
N VAL A 34 5.23 -9.30 6.04
CA VAL A 34 5.14 -7.87 6.42
C VAL A 34 5.08 -7.69 7.92
N VAL A 35 4.43 -8.60 8.64
CA VAL A 35 4.25 -8.51 10.11
C VAL A 35 5.58 -8.66 10.84
N ASP A 36 6.36 -9.67 10.48
CA ASP A 36 7.64 -9.96 11.10
C ASP A 36 8.69 -8.90 10.73
N GLU A 37 8.76 -8.50 9.46
CA GLU A 37 9.72 -7.49 9.03
C GLU A 37 9.40 -6.10 9.63
N ALA A 38 8.12 -5.74 9.76
CA ALA A 38 7.72 -4.51 10.45
C ALA A 38 8.08 -4.57 11.95
N ALA A 39 7.93 -5.74 12.59
CA ALA A 39 8.34 -5.93 13.99
C ALA A 39 9.87 -5.83 14.14
N ASN A 40 10.64 -6.41 13.21
CA ASN A 40 12.09 -6.31 13.17
C ASN A 40 12.54 -4.84 13.00
N ALA A 41 11.94 -4.09 12.07
CA ALA A 41 12.23 -2.67 11.90
C ALA A 41 11.93 -1.86 13.17
N ALA A 42 10.79 -2.12 13.83
CA ALA A 42 10.37 -1.44 15.04
C ALA A 42 11.15 -1.88 16.30
N SER A 43 11.96 -2.94 16.22
CA SER A 43 12.84 -3.35 17.33
C SER A 43 13.97 -2.34 17.60
N ASP A 44 14.31 -1.52 16.60
CA ASP A 44 15.13 -0.33 16.77
C ASP A 44 14.23 0.86 17.16
N PRO A 45 14.30 1.34 18.42
CA PRO A 45 13.44 2.45 18.86
C PRO A 45 13.65 3.76 18.09
N SER A 46 14.76 3.89 17.39
CA SER A 46 15.04 5.03 16.52
C SER A 46 14.42 4.92 15.13
N CYS A 47 13.96 3.72 14.71
CA CYS A 47 13.27 3.52 13.44
C CYS A 47 11.77 3.84 13.57
N VAL A 48 11.45 5.12 13.52
CA VAL A 48 10.08 5.63 13.68
C VAL A 48 9.14 5.03 12.65
N MET A 49 9.57 4.93 11.39
CA MET A 49 8.74 4.41 10.29
C MET A 49 8.39 2.92 10.48
N GLY A 50 9.24 2.13 11.15
CA GLY A 50 8.93 0.73 11.50
C GLY A 50 7.74 0.63 12.46
N THR A 51 7.72 1.47 13.50
CA THR A 51 6.60 1.54 14.45
C THR A 51 5.33 2.08 13.77
N LEU A 52 5.46 3.09 12.89
CA LEU A 52 4.34 3.62 12.12
C LEU A 52 3.73 2.57 11.17
N LEU A 53 4.56 1.76 10.50
CA LEU A 53 4.06 0.66 9.67
C LEU A 53 3.26 -0.35 10.51
N ARG A 54 3.73 -0.72 11.71
CA ARG A 54 2.96 -1.61 12.61
C ARG A 54 1.62 -1.02 13.01
N ALA A 55 1.57 0.30 13.28
CA ALA A 55 0.30 0.98 13.57
C ALA A 55 -0.65 0.93 12.35
N TYR A 56 -0.15 1.21 11.15
CA TYR A 56 -0.94 1.11 9.92
C TYR A 56 -1.45 -0.32 9.65
N LEU A 57 -0.62 -1.35 9.84
CA LEU A 57 -1.06 -2.75 9.69
C LEU A 57 -2.20 -3.09 10.65
N SER A 58 -2.12 -2.59 11.90
CA SER A 58 -3.20 -2.76 12.88
C SER A 58 -4.48 -2.06 12.47
N LEU A 59 -4.39 -0.84 11.92
CA LEU A 59 -5.54 -0.05 11.47
C LEU A 59 -6.16 -0.59 10.18
N MET A 60 -5.35 -1.06 9.24
CA MET A 60 -5.83 -1.67 7.98
C MET A 60 -6.56 -2.98 8.19
N SER A 61 -6.40 -3.65 9.32
CA SER A 61 -7.19 -4.85 9.67
C SER A 61 -8.68 -4.56 9.86
N THR A 62 -9.06 -3.29 10.02
CA THR A 62 -10.45 -2.82 10.28
C THR A 62 -11.11 -3.40 11.54
N GLU A 63 -10.32 -3.96 12.45
CA GLU A 63 -10.79 -4.56 13.71
C GLU A 63 -10.65 -3.58 14.86
N ASP A 64 -11.73 -3.27 15.58
CA ASP A 64 -11.73 -2.34 16.73
C ASP A 64 -10.67 -2.71 17.79
N SER A 65 -10.49 -4.02 18.02
CA SER A 65 -9.48 -4.51 18.99
C SER A 65 -8.05 -4.13 18.61
N ASN A 66 -7.78 -3.87 17.33
CA ASN A 66 -6.45 -3.51 16.82
C ASN A 66 -6.18 -2.00 16.87
N VAL A 67 -7.22 -1.16 17.02
CA VAL A 67 -7.03 0.29 17.22
C VAL A 67 -6.20 0.56 18.48
N LYS A 68 -6.48 -0.19 19.57
CA LYS A 68 -5.67 -0.09 20.80
C LYS A 68 -4.20 -0.47 20.56
N LYS A 69 -3.92 -1.51 19.77
CA LYS A 69 -2.55 -1.91 19.43
C LYS A 69 -1.82 -0.80 18.66
N ALA A 70 -2.51 -0.15 17.71
CA ALA A 70 -1.95 1.00 16.98
C ALA A 70 -1.64 2.15 17.94
N GLN A 71 -2.57 2.48 18.85
CA GLN A 71 -2.38 3.54 19.85
C GLN A 71 -1.21 3.25 20.81
N ASP A 72 -1.10 2.01 21.30
CA ASP A 72 -0.01 1.58 22.17
C ASP A 72 1.34 1.69 21.43
N ALA A 73 1.40 1.32 20.15
CA ALA A 73 2.59 1.46 19.31
C ALA A 73 3.01 2.94 19.15
N LEU A 74 2.06 3.85 18.90
CA LEU A 74 2.38 5.28 18.78
C LEU A 74 2.74 5.93 20.12
N THR A 75 2.15 5.46 21.22
CA THR A 75 2.49 5.96 22.57
C THR A 75 3.95 5.66 22.89
N ALA A 76 4.49 4.53 22.43
CA ALA A 76 5.90 4.19 22.58
C ALA A 76 6.85 5.12 21.78
N LEU A 77 6.36 5.76 20.70
CA LEU A 77 7.12 6.77 19.93
C LEU A 77 7.16 8.16 20.59
N SER A 78 6.27 8.46 21.53
CA SER A 78 6.11 9.80 22.14
C SER A 78 7.35 10.31 22.90
N ILE A 79 8.44 9.57 22.82
CA ILE A 79 9.66 9.83 23.56
C ILE A 79 10.52 10.96 22.96
N THR A 80 10.35 11.33 21.68
CA THR A 80 11.15 12.43 21.10
C THR A 80 10.51 13.10 19.87
N GLU A 81 9.43 13.84 20.03
CA GLU A 81 8.90 14.68 18.94
C GLU A 81 9.96 15.62 18.35
N THR A 82 10.99 15.98 19.09
CA THR A 82 12.07 16.88 18.66
C THR A 82 13.06 16.25 17.68
N GLY A 83 13.06 14.95 17.51
CA GLY A 83 13.98 14.21 16.63
C GLY A 83 13.38 13.72 15.30
N LEU A 84 12.05 13.83 15.12
CA LEU A 84 11.37 13.34 13.92
C LEU A 84 11.68 14.19 12.69
N LEU A 85 11.93 13.52 11.56
CA LEU A 85 11.96 14.18 10.25
C LEU A 85 10.56 14.69 9.88
N PRO A 86 10.45 15.74 9.04
CA PRO A 86 9.14 16.28 8.64
C PRO A 86 8.19 15.21 8.08
N ARG A 87 8.70 14.31 7.23
CA ARG A 87 7.94 13.20 6.63
C ARG A 87 7.45 12.20 7.70
N GLU A 88 8.31 11.83 8.66
CA GLU A 88 7.94 10.93 9.77
C GLU A 88 6.86 11.54 10.65
N ARG A 89 6.97 12.85 10.92
CA ARG A 89 5.93 13.60 11.66
C ARG A 89 4.60 13.63 10.91
N ALA A 90 4.63 13.78 9.59
CA ALA A 90 3.42 13.76 8.78
C ALA A 90 2.74 12.37 8.78
N HIS A 91 3.52 11.28 8.76
CA HIS A 91 3.00 9.93 8.95
C HIS A 91 2.42 9.71 10.35
N LEU A 92 3.07 10.25 11.39
CA LEU A 92 2.56 10.19 12.76
C LEU A 92 1.22 10.92 12.90
N ASP A 93 1.07 12.12 12.28
CA ASP A 93 -0.20 12.83 12.22
C ASP A 93 -1.28 12.00 11.51
N ALA A 94 -0.97 11.43 10.36
CA ALA A 94 -1.91 10.59 9.61
C ALA A 94 -2.39 9.38 10.44
N ALA A 95 -1.48 8.65 11.08
CA ALA A 95 -1.82 7.50 11.92
C ALA A 95 -2.65 7.93 13.15
N SER A 96 -2.30 9.06 13.78
CA SER A 96 -3.03 9.60 14.93
C SER A 96 -4.46 10.02 14.57
N ARG A 97 -4.66 10.63 13.40
CA ARG A 97 -5.99 10.96 12.87
C ARG A 97 -6.83 9.70 12.64
N TRP A 98 -6.24 8.67 12.05
CA TRP A 98 -6.96 7.41 11.84
C TRP A 98 -7.39 6.76 13.15
N ILE A 99 -6.50 6.68 14.15
CA ILE A 99 -6.83 6.20 15.51
C ILE A 99 -7.98 7.00 16.13
N ALA A 100 -8.03 8.32 15.91
CA ALA A 100 -9.11 9.18 16.38
C ALA A 100 -10.42 9.04 15.58
N GLY A 101 -10.47 8.17 14.56
CA GLY A 101 -11.64 7.97 13.69
C GLY A 101 -11.73 8.97 12.53
N ASP A 102 -10.79 9.89 12.40
CA ASP A 102 -10.72 10.85 11.28
C ASP A 102 -10.01 10.23 10.08
N MET A 103 -10.65 9.25 9.43
CA MET A 103 -10.11 8.60 8.23
C MET A 103 -9.92 9.58 7.07
N ALA A 104 -10.84 10.53 6.90
CA ALA A 104 -10.73 11.54 5.84
C ALA A 104 -9.51 12.43 6.05
N GLY A 105 -9.28 12.90 7.28
CA GLY A 105 -8.08 13.67 7.63
C GLY A 105 -6.79 12.86 7.51
N ALA A 106 -6.81 11.58 7.89
CA ALA A 106 -5.67 10.67 7.70
C ALA A 106 -5.33 10.52 6.20
N GLY A 107 -6.35 10.30 5.36
CA GLY A 107 -6.20 10.23 3.90
C GLY A 107 -5.62 11.52 3.31
N ALA A 108 -6.07 12.68 3.78
CA ALA A 108 -5.56 14.00 3.35
C ALA A 108 -4.09 14.21 3.77
N SER A 109 -3.70 13.80 5.00
CA SER A 109 -2.30 13.87 5.46
C SER A 109 -1.40 12.97 4.59
N LEU A 110 -1.82 11.74 4.26
CA LEU A 110 -1.08 10.84 3.37
C LEU A 110 -1.02 11.37 1.93
N ASP A 111 -2.06 12.06 1.47
CA ASP A 111 -2.06 12.71 0.16
C ASP A 111 -1.01 13.83 0.09
N ALA A 112 -0.91 14.64 1.12
CA ALA A 112 0.11 15.68 1.23
C ALA A 112 1.53 15.10 1.22
N ILE A 113 1.76 13.97 1.94
CA ILE A 113 3.05 13.25 1.88
C ILE A 113 3.34 12.79 0.44
N SER A 114 2.35 12.20 -0.24
CA SER A 114 2.53 11.68 -1.61
C SER A 114 2.82 12.78 -2.64
N VAL A 115 2.33 14.01 -2.40
CA VAL A 115 2.64 15.17 -3.25
C VAL A 115 4.06 15.66 -3.02
N GLU A 116 4.53 15.74 -1.77
CA GLU A 116 5.88 16.19 -1.42
C GLU A 116 6.94 15.11 -1.69
N HIS A 117 6.56 13.84 -1.44
CA HIS A 117 7.42 12.67 -1.56
C HIS A 117 6.73 11.59 -2.44
N PRO A 118 6.66 11.78 -3.78
CA PRO A 118 5.90 10.88 -4.66
C PRO A 118 6.46 9.45 -4.74
N ARG A 119 7.68 9.23 -4.21
CA ARG A 119 8.29 7.91 -4.05
C ARG A 119 8.02 7.27 -2.66
N ASP A 120 7.21 7.92 -1.81
CA ASP A 120 6.81 7.33 -0.53
C ASP A 120 5.75 6.24 -0.74
N LEU A 121 6.23 5.02 -0.99
CA LEU A 121 5.37 3.87 -1.29
C LEU A 121 4.44 3.51 -0.12
N LEU A 122 4.88 3.76 1.13
CA LEU A 122 4.03 3.53 2.29
C LEU A 122 2.85 4.52 2.32
N ALA A 123 3.11 5.81 2.04
CA ALA A 123 2.03 6.80 1.96
C ALA A 123 1.06 6.51 0.81
N LEU A 124 1.59 6.07 -0.35
CA LEU A 124 0.77 5.65 -1.49
C LEU A 124 -0.11 4.46 -1.13
N ALA A 125 0.47 3.37 -0.59
CA ALA A 125 -0.26 2.14 -0.30
C ALA A 125 -1.31 2.33 0.80
N VAL A 126 -0.94 2.96 1.93
CA VAL A 126 -1.88 3.20 3.05
C VAL A 126 -2.96 4.20 2.65
N GLY A 127 -2.59 5.27 1.94
CA GLY A 127 -3.54 6.26 1.45
C GLY A 127 -4.53 5.65 0.45
N HIS A 128 -4.07 4.78 -0.44
CA HIS A 128 -4.88 4.02 -1.37
C HIS A 128 -5.92 3.15 -0.63
N GLN A 129 -5.51 2.45 0.43
CA GLN A 129 -6.44 1.66 1.24
C GLN A 129 -7.48 2.52 1.97
N ILE A 130 -7.11 3.70 2.50
CA ILE A 130 -8.06 4.64 3.10
C ILE A 130 -9.06 5.14 2.06
N ASP A 131 -8.59 5.51 0.87
CA ASP A 131 -9.47 5.98 -0.20
C ASP A 131 -10.46 4.88 -0.62
N PHE A 132 -10.02 3.61 -0.65
CA PHE A 132 -10.88 2.45 -0.89
C PHE A 132 -11.91 2.28 0.25
N PHE A 133 -11.49 2.24 1.51
CA PHE A 133 -12.39 2.06 2.67
C PHE A 133 -13.43 3.18 2.80
N THR A 134 -13.13 4.37 2.34
CA THR A 134 -14.03 5.53 2.39
C THR A 134 -14.86 5.72 1.12
N GLY A 135 -14.68 4.87 0.10
CA GLY A 135 -15.37 4.97 -1.20
C GLY A 135 -14.95 6.20 -2.01
N ASN A 136 -13.76 6.75 -1.74
CA ASN A 136 -13.24 7.92 -2.46
C ASN A 136 -12.55 7.51 -3.77
N ALA A 137 -13.31 6.94 -4.70
CA ALA A 137 -12.82 6.40 -5.98
C ALA A 137 -11.98 7.42 -6.76
N ARG A 138 -12.36 8.70 -6.74
CA ARG A 138 -11.60 9.75 -7.43
C ARG A 138 -10.20 9.90 -6.86
N ASN A 139 -10.06 9.98 -5.54
CA ASN A 139 -8.74 10.14 -4.92
C ASN A 139 -7.93 8.84 -4.97
N LEU A 140 -8.59 7.69 -4.90
CA LEU A 140 -8.00 6.35 -5.10
C LEU A 140 -7.19 6.31 -6.42
N ARG A 141 -7.75 6.86 -7.51
CA ARG A 141 -7.09 7.04 -8.81
C ARG A 141 -6.04 8.16 -8.78
N ASP A 142 -6.44 9.34 -8.33
CA ASP A 142 -5.67 10.57 -8.53
C ASP A 142 -4.42 10.63 -7.66
N ARG A 143 -4.45 10.06 -6.45
CA ARG A 143 -3.27 9.92 -5.57
C ARG A 143 -2.13 9.22 -6.30
N ILE A 144 -2.41 8.05 -6.86
CA ILE A 144 -1.41 7.26 -7.57
C ILE A 144 -1.03 7.92 -8.89
N GLY A 145 -2.03 8.40 -9.64
CA GLY A 145 -1.80 9.07 -10.92
C GLY A 145 -0.86 10.27 -10.82
N ARG A 146 -0.98 11.06 -9.73
CA ARG A 146 -0.08 12.21 -9.47
C ARG A 146 1.35 11.78 -9.11
N ALA A 147 1.55 10.59 -8.56
CA ALA A 147 2.86 10.11 -8.16
C ALA A 147 3.64 9.41 -9.30
N LEU A 148 2.93 8.92 -10.34
CA LEU A 148 3.52 8.10 -11.40
C LEU A 148 4.72 8.73 -12.12
N TYR A 149 4.78 10.07 -12.24
CA TYR A 149 5.91 10.76 -12.90
C TYR A 149 7.27 10.54 -12.21
N ALA A 150 7.25 10.19 -10.93
CA ALA A 150 8.45 9.94 -10.13
C ALA A 150 8.93 8.48 -10.17
N TRP A 151 8.21 7.62 -10.88
CA TRP A 151 8.48 6.19 -11.01
C TRP A 151 8.83 5.85 -12.46
N SER A 152 9.71 4.89 -12.65
CA SER A 152 10.12 4.41 -13.96
C SER A 152 10.08 2.89 -14.04
N ARG A 153 10.16 2.35 -15.26
CA ARG A 153 10.14 0.89 -15.48
C ARG A 153 11.34 0.16 -14.87
N GLU A 154 12.40 0.89 -14.58
CA GLU A 154 13.60 0.39 -13.92
C GLU A 154 13.42 0.22 -12.41
N ASP A 155 12.41 0.87 -11.82
CA ASP A 155 12.10 0.73 -10.40
C ASP A 155 11.43 -0.63 -10.13
N PRO A 156 11.94 -1.46 -9.21
CA PRO A 156 11.38 -2.79 -8.94
C PRO A 156 9.90 -2.78 -8.52
N GLN A 157 9.43 -1.67 -7.94
CA GLN A 157 8.07 -1.51 -7.45
C GLN A 157 7.12 -0.83 -8.47
N PHE A 158 7.59 -0.49 -9.66
CA PHE A 158 6.80 0.28 -10.63
C PHE A 158 5.49 -0.42 -11.01
N GLY A 159 5.53 -1.73 -11.26
CA GLY A 159 4.33 -2.51 -11.59
C GLY A 159 3.28 -2.43 -10.48
N PHE A 160 3.68 -2.57 -9.20
CA PHE A 160 2.75 -2.46 -8.07
C PHE A 160 2.09 -1.06 -7.98
N VAL A 161 2.84 0.01 -8.28
CA VAL A 161 2.26 1.36 -8.36
C VAL A 161 1.27 1.46 -9.53
N GLN A 162 1.58 0.84 -10.68
CA GLN A 162 0.65 0.76 -11.80
C GLN A 162 -0.60 -0.06 -11.47
N GLY A 163 -0.48 -1.17 -10.72
CA GLY A 163 -1.61 -1.98 -10.26
C GLY A 163 -2.58 -1.18 -9.38
N MET A 164 -2.05 -0.40 -8.43
CA MET A 164 -2.87 0.53 -7.65
C MET A 164 -3.56 1.58 -8.53
N TYR A 165 -2.88 2.11 -9.54
CA TYR A 165 -3.47 3.07 -10.47
C TYR A 165 -4.56 2.43 -11.33
N ALA A 166 -4.35 1.21 -11.81
CA ALA A 166 -5.33 0.45 -12.59
C ALA A 166 -6.62 0.24 -11.79
N PHE A 167 -6.51 -0.14 -10.51
CA PHE A 167 -7.67 -0.28 -9.64
C PHE A 167 -8.41 1.05 -9.47
N GLY A 168 -7.70 2.16 -9.24
CA GLY A 168 -8.34 3.49 -9.17
C GLY A 168 -9.02 3.92 -10.47
N LEU A 169 -8.50 3.52 -11.63
CA LEU A 169 -9.14 3.75 -12.94
C LEU A 169 -10.42 2.92 -13.06
N GLU A 170 -10.40 1.66 -12.64
CA GLU A 170 -11.55 0.76 -12.62
C GLU A 170 -12.67 1.34 -11.77
N GLU A 171 -12.41 1.72 -10.53
CA GLU A 171 -13.35 2.33 -9.59
C GLU A 171 -13.92 3.68 -10.10
N CYS A 172 -13.24 4.31 -11.06
CA CYS A 172 -13.72 5.51 -11.78
C CYS A 172 -14.40 5.18 -13.10
N ASN A 173 -14.68 3.91 -13.41
CA ASN A 173 -15.31 3.42 -14.65
C ASN A 173 -14.47 3.72 -15.92
N VAL A 174 -13.14 3.84 -15.80
CA VAL A 174 -12.23 4.07 -16.94
C VAL A 174 -11.64 2.72 -17.37
N TYR A 175 -12.51 1.77 -17.69
CA TYR A 175 -12.20 0.34 -17.86
C TYR A 175 -11.11 0.04 -18.89
N GLY A 176 -11.20 0.60 -20.10
CA GLY A 176 -10.19 0.34 -21.14
C GLY A 176 -8.78 0.75 -20.75
N ARG A 177 -8.65 1.85 -19.98
CA ARG A 177 -7.34 2.27 -19.46
C ARG A 177 -6.90 1.45 -18.25
N SER A 178 -7.86 1.05 -17.41
CA SER A 178 -7.61 0.15 -16.29
C SER A 178 -7.04 -1.18 -16.76
N GLU A 179 -7.66 -1.79 -17.77
CA GLU A 179 -7.18 -3.04 -18.37
C GLU A 179 -5.76 -2.90 -18.91
N GLU A 180 -5.50 -1.88 -19.73
CA GLU A 180 -4.19 -1.64 -20.32
C GLU A 180 -3.09 -1.50 -19.25
N ILE A 181 -3.31 -0.65 -18.25
CA ILE A 181 -2.33 -0.41 -17.18
C ILE A 181 -2.20 -1.62 -16.26
N GLY A 182 -3.31 -2.28 -15.92
CA GLY A 182 -3.31 -3.47 -15.08
C GLY A 182 -2.55 -4.63 -15.72
N GLN A 183 -2.73 -4.86 -17.02
CA GLN A 183 -1.96 -5.86 -17.75
C GLN A 183 -0.47 -5.52 -17.77
N GLN A 184 -0.08 -4.25 -18.00
CA GLN A 184 1.32 -3.83 -17.91
C GLN A 184 1.90 -4.02 -16.51
N ALA A 185 1.12 -3.75 -15.45
CA ALA A 185 1.51 -3.94 -14.07
C ALA A 185 1.89 -5.40 -13.79
N VAL A 186 1.01 -6.33 -14.14
CA VAL A 186 1.21 -7.76 -13.90
C VAL A 186 2.22 -8.42 -14.86
N GLU A 187 2.55 -7.78 -15.98
CA GLU A 187 3.67 -8.18 -16.82
C GLU A 187 5.02 -7.75 -16.22
N ALA A 188 5.05 -6.58 -15.57
CA ALA A 188 6.24 -6.10 -14.89
C ALA A 188 6.50 -6.85 -13.57
N ASN A 189 5.45 -7.13 -12.81
CA ASN A 189 5.50 -7.81 -11.52
C ASN A 189 4.39 -8.89 -11.48
N ALA A 190 4.73 -10.14 -11.81
CA ALA A 190 3.76 -11.23 -11.88
C ALA A 190 3.05 -11.51 -10.55
N ASP A 191 3.70 -11.20 -9.44
CA ASP A 191 3.19 -11.32 -8.07
C ASP A 191 2.43 -10.07 -7.57
N ASP A 192 2.10 -9.13 -8.47
CA ASP A 192 1.18 -8.03 -8.17
C ASP A 192 -0.27 -8.52 -8.10
N VAL A 193 -0.62 -9.12 -6.97
CA VAL A 193 -1.97 -9.69 -6.75
C VAL A 193 -3.06 -8.62 -6.71
N TRP A 194 -2.72 -7.34 -6.43
CA TRP A 194 -3.64 -6.22 -6.50
C TRP A 194 -3.86 -5.75 -7.94
N GLY A 195 -2.82 -5.76 -8.76
CA GLY A 195 -2.94 -5.52 -10.20
C GLY A 195 -3.77 -6.62 -10.89
N ILE A 196 -3.58 -7.89 -10.50
CA ILE A 196 -4.43 -9.01 -10.97
C ILE A 196 -5.89 -8.76 -10.58
N HIS A 197 -6.16 -8.36 -9.34
CA HIS A 197 -7.48 -8.00 -8.85
C HIS A 197 -8.11 -6.85 -9.67
N ALA A 198 -7.35 -5.80 -9.98
CA ALA A 198 -7.82 -4.68 -10.80
C ALA A 198 -8.25 -5.10 -12.21
N VAL A 199 -7.48 -5.99 -12.84
CA VAL A 199 -7.80 -6.51 -14.18
C VAL A 199 -9.06 -7.37 -14.16
N VAL A 200 -9.20 -8.28 -13.17
CA VAL A 200 -10.40 -9.13 -13.10
C VAL A 200 -11.66 -8.31 -12.79
N HIS A 201 -11.58 -7.31 -11.92
CA HIS A 201 -12.67 -6.35 -11.70
C HIS A 201 -13.09 -5.65 -12.99
N THR A 202 -12.12 -5.21 -13.79
CA THR A 202 -12.39 -4.57 -15.07
C THR A 202 -13.18 -5.47 -16.02
N TYR A 203 -12.81 -6.76 -16.14
CA TYR A 203 -13.56 -7.73 -16.95
C TYR A 203 -14.95 -7.99 -16.39
N GLU A 204 -15.08 -8.14 -15.07
CA GLU A 204 -16.36 -8.37 -14.39
C GLU A 204 -17.33 -7.20 -14.66
N MET A 205 -16.89 -5.96 -14.48
CA MET A 205 -17.70 -4.77 -14.66
C MET A 205 -18.12 -4.54 -16.11
N GLN A 206 -17.35 -5.05 -17.08
CA GLN A 206 -17.69 -5.00 -18.49
C GLN A 206 -18.53 -6.22 -18.96
N GLY A 207 -18.74 -7.21 -18.10
CA GLY A 207 -19.42 -8.45 -18.44
C GLY A 207 -18.58 -9.39 -19.31
N GLU A 208 -17.26 -9.18 -19.37
CA GLU A 208 -16.31 -9.99 -20.14
C GLU A 208 -15.84 -11.22 -19.34
N ILE A 209 -16.81 -11.99 -18.84
CA ILE A 209 -16.56 -13.13 -17.93
C ILE A 209 -15.61 -14.18 -18.55
N PRO A 210 -15.74 -14.58 -19.84
CA PRO A 210 -14.81 -15.55 -20.43
C PRO A 210 -13.36 -15.06 -20.44
N GLU A 211 -13.13 -13.78 -20.62
CA GLU A 211 -11.82 -13.12 -20.61
C GLU A 211 -11.24 -13.14 -19.18
N GLY A 212 -12.04 -12.75 -18.19
CA GLY A 212 -11.67 -12.78 -16.78
C GLY A 212 -11.28 -14.19 -16.31
N VAL A 213 -12.07 -15.19 -16.66
CA VAL A 213 -11.76 -16.61 -16.33
C VAL A 213 -10.46 -17.07 -17.00
N ARG A 214 -10.24 -16.73 -18.27
CA ARG A 214 -8.99 -17.07 -18.97
C ARG A 214 -7.78 -16.39 -18.32
N PHE A 215 -7.89 -15.10 -18.00
CA PHE A 215 -6.84 -14.33 -17.35
C PHE A 215 -6.49 -14.92 -15.99
N MET A 216 -7.47 -15.14 -15.11
CA MET A 216 -7.26 -15.72 -13.77
C MET A 216 -6.67 -17.12 -13.83
N LYS A 217 -7.13 -17.97 -14.78
CA LYS A 217 -6.62 -19.32 -14.97
C LYS A 217 -5.18 -19.33 -15.43
N ALA A 218 -4.81 -18.46 -16.37
CA ALA A 218 -3.45 -18.36 -16.90
C ALA A 218 -2.45 -17.90 -15.83
N ARG A 219 -2.87 -17.08 -14.88
CA ARG A 219 -2.05 -16.52 -13.80
C ARG A 219 -2.24 -17.20 -12.44
N LYS A 220 -2.81 -18.40 -12.43
CA LYS A 220 -3.14 -19.09 -11.17
C LYS A 220 -1.95 -19.27 -10.22
N THR A 221 -0.76 -19.47 -10.74
CA THR A 221 0.48 -19.57 -9.96
C THR A 221 0.88 -18.26 -9.28
N ASP A 222 0.43 -17.13 -9.82
CA ASP A 222 0.85 -15.80 -9.39
C ASP A 222 0.00 -15.29 -8.20
N TRP A 223 -1.29 -15.69 -8.14
CA TRP A 223 -2.21 -15.18 -7.15
C TRP A 223 -2.77 -16.21 -6.15
N ALA A 224 -2.74 -17.52 -6.47
CA ALA A 224 -3.51 -18.50 -5.68
C ALA A 224 -2.89 -18.85 -4.33
N THR A 225 -1.60 -18.56 -4.11
CA THR A 225 -0.87 -18.88 -2.87
C THR A 225 0.14 -17.80 -2.52
N GLY A 226 0.66 -17.83 -1.27
CA GLY A 226 1.74 -16.95 -0.85
C GLY A 226 1.32 -15.51 -0.52
N ASN A 227 0.03 -15.20 -0.53
CA ASN A 227 -0.51 -13.88 -0.20
C ASN A 227 -1.88 -14.01 0.48
N PHE A 228 -2.27 -13.03 1.28
CA PHE A 228 -3.55 -13.05 1.99
C PHE A 228 -4.74 -12.52 1.16
N LEU A 229 -4.50 -12.03 -0.07
CA LEU A 229 -5.56 -11.65 -1.01
C LEU A 229 -6.07 -12.86 -1.83
N ASN A 230 -5.44 -14.02 -1.72
CA ASN A 230 -5.75 -15.21 -2.51
C ASN A 230 -7.21 -15.69 -2.34
N VAL A 231 -7.79 -15.55 -1.14
CA VAL A 231 -9.19 -15.91 -0.87
C VAL A 231 -10.12 -15.00 -1.66
N HIS A 232 -9.84 -13.69 -1.67
CA HIS A 232 -10.61 -12.70 -2.39
C HIS A 232 -10.51 -12.89 -3.91
N ASN A 233 -9.30 -13.11 -4.43
CA ASN A 233 -9.10 -13.42 -5.85
C ASN A 233 -9.75 -14.77 -6.24
N SER A 234 -9.79 -15.75 -5.33
CA SER A 234 -10.53 -17.00 -5.56
C SER A 234 -12.04 -16.78 -5.66
N TRP A 235 -12.59 -15.84 -4.90
CA TRP A 235 -14.00 -15.47 -4.98
C TRP A 235 -14.32 -14.84 -6.34
N HIS A 236 -13.53 -13.89 -6.84
CA HIS A 236 -13.68 -13.34 -8.20
C HIS A 236 -13.58 -14.43 -9.27
N TYR A 237 -12.66 -15.38 -9.12
CA TYR A 237 -12.53 -16.48 -10.07
C TYR A 237 -13.75 -17.42 -10.08
N ALA A 238 -14.53 -17.46 -9.00
CA ALA A 238 -15.71 -18.29 -8.88
C ALA A 238 -17.01 -17.61 -9.41
N LEU A 239 -17.03 -16.27 -9.49
CA LEU A 239 -18.16 -15.50 -10.07
C LEU A 239 -18.19 -15.65 -11.59
#